data_d91b8ff80c7c8722c2362d582299b41d
#
_entry.id   d91b8ff80c7c8722c2362d582299b41d
#
_cell.length_a   1.000
_cell.length_b   1.000
_cell.length_c   1.000
_cell.angle_alpha   90.00
_cell.angle_beta   90.00
_cell.angle_gamma   90.00
#
_symmetry.space_group_name_H-M   'P 1'
#
loop_
_entity.id
_entity.type
_entity.pdbx_description
1 polymer ?
#
loop_
_entity_poly.entity_id
_entity_poly.type
_entity_poly.pdbx_seq_one_letter_code
_entity_poly.pdbx_strand_id
1 'polypeptide(L)'
;VQIGLIGMPFSGKTTLFNLLTGNLHPTGVSGTGEVHIGSAVVPDERIDYLSALYKPKKTTYARIDFKDIPGIKMNDSKARAAQMLDEVRSADALVQVLRVFDNCDVETVAGNPEPFRDLTNYRTELLLADIDSLEKKIINLENSTKAVKENSKRINLYKKILIALENENPVSSVDLTGEEKELLSGHSFLSEKPLFLVVNIDEEQLRTGDYPDRELINKYTGEHNIPLVEICTLAEMEIGRLEPEEQSVFLEDLGLNESGLGQLARMTYDSLNLISFFTVGEDEVKAWSIRRGTSARKAAGKIHSDIERGFIRAEVFHYDFLQQLGSTAKVREAGHFRLEGKDYPVKDGDIINFRFNV
;
A
#
# COMPACT_ATOMS: atom_id res chain seq x y z
N VAL A 1 1.88 8.03 -0.09
CA VAL A 1 0.95 6.94 0.22
C VAL A 1 1.60 6.07 1.28
N GLN A 2 0.85 5.75 2.33
CA GLN A 2 1.33 5.03 3.50
C GLN A 2 0.53 3.74 3.69
N ILE A 3 1.22 2.60 3.74
CA ILE A 3 0.62 1.27 3.91
C ILE A 3 0.91 0.76 5.31
N GLY A 4 -0.12 0.41 6.07
CA GLY A 4 0.02 -0.19 7.39
C GLY A 4 0.20 -1.70 7.32
N LEU A 5 1.32 -2.23 7.84
CA LEU A 5 1.48 -3.67 8.09
C LEU A 5 0.78 -4.02 9.40
N ILE A 6 -0.18 -4.92 9.33
CA ILE A 6 -1.01 -5.37 10.45
C ILE A 6 -0.97 -6.90 10.58
N GLY A 7 -1.44 -7.43 11.67
CA GLY A 7 -1.53 -8.88 11.92
C GLY A 7 -1.14 -9.24 13.36
N MET A 8 -1.29 -10.51 13.69
CA MET A 8 -1.03 -11.02 15.05
C MET A 8 0.46 -10.86 15.44
N PRO A 9 0.77 -10.79 16.73
CA PRO A 9 2.15 -10.90 17.19
C PRO A 9 2.83 -12.14 16.62
N PHE A 10 4.11 -12.02 16.26
CA PHE A 10 4.93 -13.11 15.70
C PHE A 10 4.51 -13.60 14.29
N SER A 11 3.66 -12.88 13.57
CA SER A 11 3.32 -13.24 12.18
C SER A 11 4.42 -12.93 11.15
N GLY A 12 5.51 -12.27 11.57
CA GLY A 12 6.61 -11.88 10.70
C GLY A 12 6.51 -10.46 10.13
N LYS A 13 5.60 -9.59 10.61
CA LYS A 13 5.42 -8.20 10.15
C LYS A 13 6.72 -7.40 10.14
N THR A 14 7.43 -7.35 11.28
CA THR A 14 8.67 -6.58 11.41
C THR A 14 9.78 -7.16 10.52
N THR A 15 9.83 -8.48 10.35
CA THR A 15 10.75 -9.13 9.41
C THR A 15 10.44 -8.68 7.97
N LEU A 16 9.18 -8.75 7.57
CA LEU A 16 8.72 -8.27 6.26
C LEU A 16 8.99 -6.78 6.07
N PHE A 17 8.73 -5.95 7.09
CA PHE A 17 9.03 -4.52 7.06
C PHE A 17 10.53 -4.26 6.85
N ASN A 18 11.40 -4.96 7.59
CA ASN A 18 12.84 -4.83 7.45
C ASN A 18 13.32 -5.18 6.04
N LEU A 19 12.79 -6.26 5.48
CA LEU A 19 13.11 -6.70 4.12
C LEU A 19 12.64 -5.68 3.06
N LEU A 20 11.42 -5.19 3.18
CA LEU A 20 10.86 -4.19 2.24
C LEU A 20 11.63 -2.87 2.26
N THR A 21 12.09 -2.44 3.44
CA THR A 21 12.64 -1.08 3.62
C THR A 21 14.16 -1.05 3.72
N GLY A 22 14.81 -2.22 3.84
CA GLY A 22 16.26 -2.33 4.08
C GLY A 22 16.66 -1.91 5.49
N ASN A 23 15.72 -1.84 6.44
CA ASN A 23 15.97 -1.51 7.84
C ASN A 23 16.35 -2.76 8.66
N LEU A 24 16.86 -2.55 9.88
CA LEU A 24 17.27 -3.62 10.81
C LEU A 24 16.65 -3.40 12.18
N HIS A 25 15.32 -3.33 12.26
CA HIS A 25 14.65 -3.26 13.57
C HIS A 25 14.62 -4.62 14.26
N PRO A 26 14.71 -4.66 15.60
CA PRO A 26 14.62 -5.90 16.36
C PRO A 26 13.30 -6.64 16.11
N THR A 27 13.40 -7.95 15.90
CA THR A 27 12.26 -8.83 15.59
C THR A 27 12.00 -9.83 16.73
N GLY A 28 10.86 -10.50 16.72
CA GLY A 28 10.50 -11.53 17.68
C GLY A 28 10.21 -10.96 19.07
N VAL A 29 10.64 -11.68 20.11
CA VAL A 29 10.40 -11.33 21.53
C VAL A 29 11.10 -10.03 21.94
N SER A 30 12.19 -9.67 21.25
CA SER A 30 12.95 -8.43 21.48
C SER A 30 12.38 -7.20 20.79
N GLY A 31 11.27 -7.33 20.05
CA GLY A 31 10.60 -6.21 19.41
C GLY A 31 10.13 -5.16 20.43
N THR A 32 10.40 -3.88 20.12
CA THR A 32 10.10 -2.75 21.04
C THR A 32 8.61 -2.46 21.16
N GLY A 33 7.79 -2.96 20.24
CA GLY A 33 6.38 -2.62 20.14
C GLY A 33 6.12 -1.16 19.73
N GLU A 34 7.11 -0.52 19.12
CA GLU A 34 7.01 0.83 18.55
C GLU A 34 6.60 0.75 17.09
N VAL A 35 6.01 1.84 16.60
CA VAL A 35 5.65 2.00 15.18
C VAL A 35 6.89 2.45 14.41
N HIS A 36 7.24 1.73 13.34
CA HIS A 36 8.34 2.10 12.47
C HIS A 36 7.82 2.49 11.09
N ILE A 37 8.47 3.47 10.45
CA ILE A 37 8.14 3.93 9.10
C ILE A 37 9.37 3.78 8.22
N GLY A 38 9.19 3.23 7.03
CA GLY A 38 10.24 3.08 6.04
C GLY A 38 9.67 3.03 4.63
N SER A 39 10.53 3.21 3.62
CA SER A 39 10.11 3.27 2.22
C SER A 39 10.67 2.07 1.46
N ALA A 40 9.81 1.33 0.78
CA ALA A 40 10.16 0.26 -0.14
C ALA A 40 10.28 0.76 -1.58
N VAL A 41 11.18 0.17 -2.34
CA VAL A 41 11.31 0.40 -3.79
C VAL A 41 10.19 -0.35 -4.53
N VAL A 42 9.61 0.29 -5.53
CA VAL A 42 8.69 -0.36 -6.47
C VAL A 42 9.50 -0.75 -7.70
N PRO A 43 9.70 -2.05 -7.98
CA PRO A 43 10.39 -2.50 -9.17
C PRO A 43 9.65 -2.05 -10.44
N ASP A 44 10.39 -1.53 -11.42
CA ASP A 44 9.83 -1.05 -12.68
C ASP A 44 10.89 -1.17 -13.79
N GLU A 45 10.73 -2.13 -14.68
CA GLU A 45 11.65 -2.39 -15.81
C GLU A 45 11.81 -1.18 -16.72
N ARG A 46 10.84 -0.27 -16.74
CA ARG A 46 10.91 0.95 -17.57
C ARG A 46 12.00 1.89 -17.09
N ILE A 47 12.20 2.02 -15.78
CA ILE A 47 13.28 2.87 -15.25
C ILE A 47 14.65 2.24 -15.48
N ASP A 48 14.75 0.90 -15.48
CA ASP A 48 15.98 0.19 -15.80
C ASP A 48 16.38 0.42 -17.26
N TYR A 49 15.43 0.30 -18.18
CA TYR A 49 15.63 0.64 -19.58
C TYR A 49 16.03 2.10 -19.78
N LEU A 50 15.34 3.04 -19.13
CA LEU A 50 15.67 4.47 -19.19
C LEU A 50 17.07 4.75 -18.65
N SER A 51 17.44 4.10 -17.56
CA SER A 51 18.76 4.23 -16.96
C SER A 51 19.86 3.69 -17.90
N ALA A 52 19.64 2.54 -18.51
CA ALA A 52 20.58 1.98 -19.49
C ALA A 52 20.76 2.88 -20.73
N LEU A 53 19.64 3.53 -21.18
CA LEU A 53 19.63 4.40 -22.36
C LEU A 53 20.32 5.75 -22.10
N TYR A 54 19.97 6.42 -20.98
CA TYR A 54 20.45 7.78 -20.67
C TYR A 54 21.77 7.79 -19.89
N LYS A 55 22.16 6.67 -19.27
CA LYS A 55 23.38 6.50 -18.45
C LYS A 55 23.54 7.64 -17.44
N PRO A 56 22.54 7.89 -16.59
CA PRO A 56 22.57 8.98 -15.63
C PRO A 56 23.59 8.71 -14.52
N LYS A 57 23.98 9.76 -13.79
CA LYS A 57 24.79 9.60 -12.57
C LYS A 57 24.00 8.89 -11.46
N LYS A 58 22.66 9.00 -11.47
CA LYS A 58 21.78 8.43 -10.44
C LYS A 58 20.48 7.93 -11.05
N THR A 59 20.05 6.74 -10.62
CA THR A 59 18.72 6.18 -10.90
C THR A 59 17.90 6.16 -9.62
N THR A 60 16.66 6.69 -9.67
CA THR A 60 15.78 6.74 -8.49
C THR A 60 14.43 6.14 -8.83
N TYR A 61 14.13 5.00 -8.24
CA TYR A 61 12.87 4.28 -8.38
C TYR A 61 11.72 4.97 -7.64
N ALA A 62 10.50 4.66 -8.05
CA ALA A 62 9.32 4.97 -7.27
C ALA A 62 9.36 4.26 -5.91
N ARG A 63 8.77 4.87 -4.88
CA ARG A 63 8.76 4.31 -3.53
C ARG A 63 7.38 4.38 -2.91
N ILE A 64 7.09 3.40 -2.07
CA ILE A 64 5.90 3.34 -1.21
C ILE A 64 6.36 3.32 0.24
N ASP A 65 5.68 4.08 1.10
CA ASP A 65 5.95 4.08 2.52
C ASP A 65 5.16 2.98 3.22
N PHE A 66 5.86 2.16 3.98
CA PHE A 66 5.29 1.15 4.86
C PHE A 66 5.43 1.58 6.32
N LYS A 67 4.44 1.20 7.10
CA LYS A 67 4.38 1.44 8.54
C LYS A 67 4.21 0.09 9.24
N ASP A 68 5.21 -0.33 10.01
CA ASP A 68 5.10 -1.52 10.88
C ASP A 68 4.27 -1.16 12.12
N ILE A 69 3.04 -1.65 12.17
CA ILE A 69 2.12 -1.41 13.26
C ILE A 69 2.15 -2.63 14.18
N PRO A 70 2.56 -2.50 15.45
CA PRO A 70 2.58 -3.60 16.38
C PRO A 70 1.21 -4.27 16.53
N GLY A 71 1.21 -5.61 16.58
CA GLY A 71 -0.03 -6.37 16.80
C GLY A 71 -0.64 -6.06 18.16
N ILE A 72 -1.96 -5.90 18.20
CA ILE A 72 -2.73 -5.73 19.44
C ILE A 72 -2.72 -7.06 20.21
N LYS A 73 -2.36 -7.02 21.49
CA LYS A 73 -2.42 -8.17 22.39
C LYS A 73 -3.68 -8.10 23.24
N MET A 74 -4.28 -9.24 23.57
CA MET A 74 -5.49 -9.30 24.42
C MET A 74 -5.32 -8.60 25.78
N ASN A 75 -4.10 -8.47 26.28
CA ASN A 75 -3.79 -7.81 27.56
C ASN A 75 -3.30 -6.36 27.41
N ASP A 76 -3.35 -5.79 26.23
CA ASP A 76 -2.95 -4.40 26.02
C ASP A 76 -3.92 -3.44 26.71
N SER A 77 -3.38 -2.34 27.23
CA SER A 77 -4.23 -1.30 27.81
C SER A 77 -5.13 -0.68 26.74
N LYS A 78 -6.33 -0.22 27.15
CA LYS A 78 -7.26 0.48 26.23
C LYS A 78 -6.59 1.65 25.50
N ALA A 79 -5.69 2.37 26.19
CA ALA A 79 -4.94 3.47 25.60
C ALA A 79 -4.00 3.00 24.47
N ARG A 80 -3.32 1.87 24.67
CA ARG A 80 -2.44 1.29 23.64
C ARG A 80 -3.21 0.78 22.44
N ALA A 81 -4.32 0.08 22.68
CA ALA A 81 -5.20 -0.38 21.61
C ALA A 81 -5.75 0.81 20.79
N ALA A 82 -6.18 1.89 21.45
CA ALA A 82 -6.62 3.10 20.77
C ALA A 82 -5.51 3.76 19.93
N GLN A 83 -4.30 3.84 20.46
CA GLN A 83 -3.15 4.37 19.72
C GLN A 83 -2.86 3.53 18.47
N MET A 84 -2.89 2.20 18.56
CA MET A 84 -2.68 1.32 17.40
C MET A 84 -3.77 1.50 16.36
N LEU A 85 -5.03 1.65 16.75
CA LEU A 85 -6.13 1.94 15.84
C LEU A 85 -5.99 3.30 15.15
N ASP A 86 -5.44 4.31 15.83
CA ASP A 86 -5.15 5.60 15.21
C ASP A 86 -4.04 5.49 14.16
N GLU A 87 -3.03 4.64 14.41
CA GLU A 87 -1.99 4.34 13.42
C GLU A 87 -2.55 3.61 12.19
N VAL A 88 -3.45 2.63 12.41
CA VAL A 88 -4.20 1.98 11.31
C VAL A 88 -5.05 3.00 10.56
N ARG A 89 -5.72 3.92 11.28
CA ARG A 89 -6.56 4.95 10.66
C ARG A 89 -5.79 5.90 9.77
N SER A 90 -4.54 6.21 10.13
CA SER A 90 -3.68 7.11 9.36
C SER A 90 -3.15 6.50 8.05
N ALA A 91 -3.14 5.17 7.91
CA ALA A 91 -2.68 4.49 6.70
C ALA A 91 -3.69 4.63 5.54
N ASP A 92 -3.21 4.71 4.31
CA ASP A 92 -4.06 4.74 3.09
C ASP A 92 -4.60 3.33 2.75
N ALA A 93 -3.86 2.28 3.10
CA ALA A 93 -4.22 0.88 2.89
C ALA A 93 -3.55 -0.01 3.95
N LEU A 94 -3.98 -1.25 4.05
CA LEU A 94 -3.50 -2.23 5.02
C LEU A 94 -2.96 -3.47 4.32
N VAL A 95 -1.86 -4.01 4.83
CA VAL A 95 -1.33 -5.34 4.50
C VAL A 95 -1.41 -6.19 5.75
N GLN A 96 -2.29 -7.19 5.75
CA GLN A 96 -2.37 -8.14 6.85
C GLN A 96 -1.40 -9.29 6.61
N VAL A 97 -0.52 -9.53 7.58
CA VAL A 97 0.47 -10.62 7.53
C VAL A 97 -0.04 -11.80 8.36
N LEU A 98 -0.26 -12.93 7.72
CA LEU A 98 -0.66 -14.18 8.34
C LEU A 98 0.54 -15.10 8.51
N ARG A 99 0.63 -15.75 9.67
CA ARG A 99 1.60 -16.81 9.93
C ARG A 99 0.98 -18.15 9.59
N VAL A 100 1.60 -18.89 8.70
CA VAL A 100 1.24 -20.28 8.39
C VAL A 100 2.39 -21.25 8.65
N PHE A 101 3.61 -20.72 8.88
CA PHE A 101 4.81 -21.50 9.15
C PHE A 101 4.85 -21.97 10.61
N ASP A 102 5.45 -23.13 10.84
CA ASP A 102 5.74 -23.67 12.16
C ASP A 102 7.09 -23.18 12.66
N ASN A 103 7.15 -22.80 13.94
CA ASN A 103 8.38 -22.39 14.62
C ASN A 103 8.26 -22.66 16.11
N CYS A 104 9.04 -23.59 16.63
CA CYS A 104 8.99 -24.04 18.01
C CYS A 104 9.17 -22.92 19.04
N ASP A 105 10.00 -21.91 18.75
CA ASP A 105 10.21 -20.77 19.65
C ASP A 105 8.98 -19.85 19.69
N VAL A 106 8.28 -19.73 18.55
CA VAL A 106 7.05 -18.94 18.44
C VAL A 106 5.86 -19.70 19.02
N GLU A 107 5.78 -21.00 18.82
CA GLU A 107 4.69 -21.85 19.37
C GLU A 107 4.59 -21.80 20.87
N THR A 108 5.74 -21.77 21.57
CA THR A 108 5.76 -21.65 23.04
C THR A 108 5.14 -20.35 23.55
N VAL A 109 5.12 -19.29 22.73
CA VAL A 109 4.63 -17.96 23.10
C VAL A 109 3.26 -17.65 22.50
N ALA A 110 3.02 -18.07 21.27
CA ALA A 110 1.85 -17.69 20.47
C ALA A 110 0.95 -18.87 20.07
N GLY A 111 1.33 -20.11 20.37
CA GLY A 111 0.61 -21.32 19.96
C GLY A 111 0.78 -21.64 18.47
N ASN A 112 0.06 -22.69 18.02
CA ASN A 112 0.04 -23.11 16.63
C ASN A 112 -0.60 -22.03 15.72
N PRO A 113 -0.20 -21.92 14.45
CA PRO A 113 -0.85 -21.01 13.53
C PRO A 113 -2.32 -21.41 13.26
N GLU A 114 -3.21 -20.44 13.36
CA GLU A 114 -4.62 -20.56 12.95
C GLU A 114 -4.95 -19.43 11.94
N PRO A 115 -4.39 -19.51 10.73
CA PRO A 115 -4.33 -18.35 9.82
C PRO A 115 -5.70 -17.85 9.36
N PHE A 116 -6.65 -18.74 9.10
CA PHE A 116 -8.00 -18.31 8.72
C PHE A 116 -8.75 -17.62 9.87
N ARG A 117 -8.59 -18.10 11.09
CA ARG A 117 -9.14 -17.41 12.29
C ARG A 117 -8.49 -16.04 12.47
N ASP A 118 -7.18 -15.94 12.31
CA ASP A 118 -6.45 -14.68 12.47
C ASP A 118 -6.85 -13.66 11.37
N LEU A 119 -7.12 -14.13 10.15
CA LEU A 119 -7.66 -13.30 9.07
C LEU A 119 -9.02 -12.71 9.44
N THR A 120 -9.96 -13.55 9.85
CA THR A 120 -11.34 -13.14 10.14
C THR A 120 -11.44 -12.29 11.41
N ASN A 121 -10.72 -12.67 12.47
CA ASN A 121 -10.69 -11.92 13.72
C ASN A 121 -10.21 -10.48 13.51
N TYR A 122 -9.15 -10.27 12.73
CA TYR A 122 -8.63 -8.92 12.51
C TYR A 122 -9.66 -8.02 11.80
N ARG A 123 -10.39 -8.56 10.82
CA ARG A 123 -11.48 -7.82 10.16
C ARG A 123 -12.61 -7.48 11.12
N THR A 124 -12.98 -8.42 11.97
CA THR A 124 -14.00 -8.18 13.01
C THR A 124 -13.56 -7.07 13.97
N GLU A 125 -12.30 -7.05 14.39
CA GLU A 125 -11.75 -5.99 15.24
C GLU A 125 -11.82 -4.60 14.59
N LEU A 126 -11.51 -4.50 13.30
CA LEU A 126 -11.64 -3.23 12.55
C LEU A 126 -13.09 -2.77 12.46
N LEU A 127 -14.00 -3.70 12.23
CA LEU A 127 -15.44 -3.45 12.17
C LEU A 127 -15.97 -2.96 13.53
N LEU A 128 -15.62 -3.66 14.60
CA LEU A 128 -16.03 -3.27 15.97
C LEU A 128 -15.47 -1.89 16.35
N ALA A 129 -14.25 -1.56 15.94
CA ALA A 129 -13.66 -0.25 16.18
C ALA A 129 -14.42 0.88 15.42
N ASP A 130 -14.94 0.61 14.22
CA ASP A 130 -15.78 1.56 13.49
C ASP A 130 -17.15 1.72 14.15
N ILE A 131 -17.77 0.64 14.62
CA ILE A 131 -19.03 0.66 15.37
C ILE A 131 -18.88 1.53 16.63
N ASP A 132 -17.88 1.24 17.47
CA ASP A 132 -17.59 2.01 18.70
C ASP A 132 -17.34 3.51 18.42
N SER A 133 -16.63 3.80 17.32
CA SER A 133 -16.39 5.17 16.88
C SER A 133 -17.68 5.90 16.49
N LEU A 134 -18.57 5.23 15.76
CA LEU A 134 -19.86 5.80 15.36
C LEU A 134 -20.80 6.02 16.55
N GLU A 135 -20.90 5.04 17.46
CA GLU A 135 -21.72 5.16 18.67
C GLU A 135 -21.29 6.35 19.52
N LYS A 136 -19.98 6.51 19.76
CA LYS A 136 -19.43 7.66 20.50
C LYS A 136 -19.76 8.98 19.80
N LYS A 137 -19.71 9.04 18.48
CA LYS A 137 -20.07 10.25 17.71
C LYS A 137 -21.56 10.56 17.79
N ILE A 138 -22.44 9.55 17.72
CA ILE A 138 -23.88 9.71 17.87
C ILE A 138 -24.19 10.29 19.26
N ILE A 139 -23.65 9.70 20.33
CA ILE A 139 -23.83 10.17 21.70
C ILE A 139 -23.36 11.63 21.86
N ASN A 140 -22.18 11.97 21.32
CA ASN A 140 -21.66 13.34 21.38
C ASN A 140 -22.53 14.34 20.64
N LEU A 141 -23.11 13.98 19.49
CA LEU A 141 -24.02 14.83 18.74
C LEU A 141 -25.38 14.98 19.43
N GLU A 142 -25.91 13.93 20.04
CA GLU A 142 -27.16 13.95 20.80
C GLU A 142 -27.06 14.84 22.04
N ASN A 143 -25.89 14.86 22.70
CA ASN A 143 -25.60 15.71 23.86
C ASN A 143 -25.23 17.17 23.50
N SER A 144 -25.04 17.47 22.21
CA SER A 144 -24.66 18.82 21.75
C SER A 144 -25.89 19.71 21.60
N THR A 145 -25.87 20.86 22.25
CA THR A 145 -26.93 21.89 22.15
C THR A 145 -26.81 22.79 20.90
N LYS A 146 -25.72 22.61 20.12
CA LYS A 146 -25.44 23.44 18.92
C LYS A 146 -26.03 22.79 17.67
N ALA A 147 -26.57 23.61 16.77
CA ALA A 147 -27.01 23.20 15.41
C ALA A 147 -27.92 21.96 15.34
N VAL A 148 -29.00 21.90 16.13
CA VAL A 148 -29.89 20.74 16.28
C VAL A 148 -30.32 20.10 14.95
N LYS A 149 -30.61 20.90 13.90
CA LYS A 149 -31.09 20.40 12.61
C LYS A 149 -29.97 19.70 11.80
N GLU A 150 -28.75 20.24 11.86
CA GLU A 150 -27.57 19.62 11.16
C GLU A 150 -27.11 18.37 11.90
N ASN A 151 -27.10 18.41 13.23
CA ASN A 151 -26.81 17.24 14.05
C ASN A 151 -27.79 16.10 13.79
N SER A 152 -29.11 16.38 13.63
CA SER A 152 -30.11 15.36 13.34
C SER A 152 -29.84 14.64 12.01
N LYS A 153 -29.40 15.36 10.96
CA LYS A 153 -29.02 14.73 9.69
C LYS A 153 -27.82 13.80 9.85
N ARG A 154 -26.79 14.24 10.57
CA ARG A 154 -25.58 13.42 10.85
C ARG A 154 -25.92 12.19 11.70
N ILE A 155 -26.74 12.35 12.73
CA ILE A 155 -27.17 11.24 13.59
C ILE A 155 -27.91 10.18 12.76
N ASN A 156 -28.85 10.59 11.91
CA ASN A 156 -29.59 9.65 11.06
C ASN A 156 -28.66 8.92 10.09
N LEU A 157 -27.72 9.62 9.49
CA LEU A 157 -26.70 9.04 8.61
C LEU A 157 -25.84 8.02 9.36
N TYR A 158 -25.32 8.38 10.54
CA TYR A 158 -24.50 7.48 11.34
C TYR A 158 -25.28 6.25 11.82
N LYS A 159 -26.54 6.39 12.21
CA LYS A 159 -27.44 5.26 12.54
C LYS A 159 -27.67 4.34 11.34
N LYS A 160 -27.85 4.90 10.14
CA LYS A 160 -27.99 4.13 8.88
C LYS A 160 -26.72 3.29 8.59
N ILE A 161 -25.53 3.89 8.78
CA ILE A 161 -24.26 3.19 8.60
C ILE A 161 -24.04 2.15 9.70
N LEU A 162 -24.35 2.48 10.94
CA LEU A 162 -24.21 1.58 12.08
C LEU A 162 -24.98 0.28 11.86
N ILE A 163 -26.23 0.36 11.41
CA ILE A 163 -27.07 -0.81 11.08
C ILE A 163 -26.40 -1.69 10.00
N ALA A 164 -25.75 -1.09 9.01
CA ALA A 164 -25.03 -1.85 7.98
C ALA A 164 -23.83 -2.60 8.58
N LEU A 165 -23.01 -1.89 9.38
CA LEU A 165 -21.84 -2.48 10.02
C LEU A 165 -22.21 -3.58 11.04
N GLU A 166 -23.28 -3.41 11.82
CA GLU A 166 -23.80 -4.42 12.74
C GLU A 166 -24.26 -5.71 12.02
N ASN A 167 -24.64 -5.60 10.74
CA ASN A 167 -24.96 -6.73 9.88
C ASN A 167 -23.76 -7.18 9.02
N GLU A 168 -22.54 -6.79 9.38
CA GLU A 168 -21.28 -7.10 8.67
C GLU A 168 -21.27 -6.66 7.19
N ASN A 169 -22.15 -5.72 6.82
CA ASN A 169 -22.19 -5.15 5.49
C ASN A 169 -21.23 -3.95 5.39
N PRO A 170 -20.48 -3.83 4.28
CA PRO A 170 -19.56 -2.71 4.09
C PRO A 170 -20.34 -1.38 3.95
N VAL A 171 -19.72 -0.27 4.39
CA VAL A 171 -20.31 1.08 4.25
C VAL A 171 -20.58 1.42 2.77
N SER A 172 -19.75 0.90 1.87
CA SER A 172 -19.92 1.04 0.42
C SER A 172 -21.23 0.41 -0.12
N SER A 173 -21.84 -0.53 0.62
CA SER A 173 -23.14 -1.12 0.27
C SER A 173 -24.35 -0.24 0.63
N VAL A 174 -24.14 0.79 1.46
CA VAL A 174 -25.19 1.69 1.89
C VAL A 174 -25.50 2.70 0.79
N ASP A 175 -26.76 2.76 0.34
CA ASP A 175 -27.17 3.78 -0.64
C ASP A 175 -27.16 5.16 0.01
N LEU A 176 -26.20 5.99 -0.39
CA LEU A 176 -25.94 7.32 0.13
C LEU A 176 -26.24 8.39 -0.91
N THR A 177 -27.02 9.39 -0.53
CA THR A 177 -27.25 10.58 -1.34
C THR A 177 -25.97 11.44 -1.48
N GLY A 178 -25.94 12.37 -2.42
CA GLY A 178 -24.80 13.29 -2.59
C GLY A 178 -24.50 14.10 -1.32
N GLU A 179 -25.56 14.58 -0.64
CA GLU A 179 -25.42 15.31 0.63
C GLU A 179 -24.84 14.43 1.75
N GLU A 180 -25.29 13.17 1.85
CA GLU A 180 -24.77 12.21 2.83
C GLU A 180 -23.29 11.86 2.59
N LYS A 181 -22.88 11.74 1.32
CA LYS A 181 -21.45 11.56 0.95
C LYS A 181 -20.60 12.75 1.34
N GLU A 182 -21.11 13.97 1.16
CA GLU A 182 -20.43 15.19 1.64
C GLU A 182 -20.28 15.22 3.17
N LEU A 183 -21.33 14.84 3.90
CA LEU A 183 -21.29 14.76 5.37
C LEU A 183 -20.30 13.72 5.91
N LEU A 184 -20.01 12.68 5.11
CA LEU A 184 -18.98 11.67 5.41
C LEU A 184 -17.59 12.06 4.94
N SER A 185 -17.45 13.15 4.17
CA SER A 185 -16.15 13.58 3.68
C SER A 185 -15.21 13.86 4.86
N GLY A 186 -14.03 13.22 4.85
CA GLY A 186 -13.10 13.25 5.99
C GLY A 186 -13.33 12.18 7.06
N HIS A 187 -14.33 11.31 6.92
CA HIS A 187 -14.52 10.12 7.74
C HIS A 187 -13.75 8.95 7.11
N SER A 188 -12.86 8.33 7.88
CA SER A 188 -12.15 7.13 7.44
C SER A 188 -12.62 5.95 8.27
N PHE A 189 -13.33 5.03 7.63
CA PHE A 189 -13.67 3.74 8.22
C PHE A 189 -12.50 2.78 8.07
N LEU A 190 -12.16 2.09 9.16
CA LEU A 190 -11.06 1.12 9.19
C LEU A 190 -11.41 -0.12 8.36
N SER A 191 -12.66 -0.57 8.44
CA SER A 191 -13.20 -1.72 7.73
C SER A 191 -13.31 -1.52 6.20
N GLU A 192 -13.29 -0.27 5.72
CA GLU A 192 -13.36 0.08 4.29
C GLU A 192 -11.98 0.32 3.66
N LYS A 193 -10.90 0.26 4.44
CA LYS A 193 -9.56 0.45 3.88
C LYS A 193 -9.23 -0.68 2.91
N PRO A 194 -8.58 -0.37 1.77
CA PRO A 194 -8.02 -1.39 0.91
C PRO A 194 -7.15 -2.36 1.72
N LEU A 195 -7.47 -3.65 1.64
CA LEU A 195 -6.77 -4.70 2.37
C LEU A 195 -6.05 -5.61 1.39
N PHE A 196 -4.80 -5.92 1.70
CA PHE A 196 -3.96 -6.90 1.03
C PHE A 196 -3.56 -7.98 2.02
N LEU A 197 -3.36 -9.17 1.54
CA LEU A 197 -2.97 -10.29 2.37
C LEU A 197 -1.56 -10.78 1.99
N VAL A 198 -0.70 -10.89 2.98
CA VAL A 198 0.57 -11.62 2.88
C VAL A 198 0.45 -12.88 3.72
N VAL A 199 0.61 -14.01 3.08
CA VAL A 199 0.75 -15.31 3.75
C VAL A 199 2.23 -15.58 3.90
N ASN A 200 2.73 -15.54 5.13
CA ASN A 200 4.14 -15.77 5.44
C ASN A 200 4.37 -17.28 5.62
N ILE A 201 4.92 -17.89 4.57
CA ILE A 201 5.20 -19.31 4.44
C ILE A 201 6.64 -19.66 4.78
N ASP A 202 6.94 -20.91 5.05
CA ASP A 202 8.29 -21.44 5.12
C ASP A 202 8.76 -22.03 3.77
N GLU A 203 10.01 -22.50 3.72
CA GLU A 203 10.61 -23.04 2.49
C GLU A 203 9.95 -24.34 2.02
N GLU A 204 9.47 -25.20 2.94
CA GLU A 204 8.77 -26.43 2.58
C GLU A 204 7.39 -26.12 2.01
N GLN A 205 6.67 -25.19 2.62
CA GLN A 205 5.38 -24.70 2.13
C GLN A 205 5.53 -23.98 0.77
N LEU A 206 6.63 -23.23 0.57
CA LEU A 206 6.95 -22.65 -0.73
C LEU A 206 7.14 -23.74 -1.81
N ARG A 207 7.88 -24.80 -1.48
CA ARG A 207 8.16 -25.90 -2.41
C ARG A 207 6.94 -26.77 -2.70
N THR A 208 6.10 -27.04 -1.69
CA THR A 208 4.91 -27.90 -1.83
C THR A 208 3.71 -27.13 -2.38
N GLY A 209 3.72 -25.80 -2.24
CA GLY A 209 2.60 -24.94 -2.57
C GLY A 209 1.37 -25.18 -1.69
N ASP A 210 1.56 -25.71 -0.46
CA ASP A 210 0.48 -26.01 0.47
C ASP A 210 0.80 -25.53 1.89
N TYR A 211 -0.22 -25.08 2.62
CA TYR A 211 -0.12 -24.60 3.99
C TYR A 211 -1.49 -24.69 4.71
N PRO A 212 -1.53 -24.58 6.06
CA PRO A 212 -2.79 -24.64 6.82
C PRO A 212 -3.83 -23.62 6.33
N ASP A 213 -5.08 -24.07 6.19
CA ASP A 213 -6.25 -23.30 5.77
C ASP A 213 -6.17 -22.66 4.37
N ARG A 214 -5.26 -23.08 3.49
CA ARG A 214 -5.03 -22.50 2.16
C ARG A 214 -6.32 -22.35 1.34
N GLU A 215 -7.12 -23.39 1.26
CA GLU A 215 -8.37 -23.37 0.49
C GLU A 215 -9.38 -22.36 1.07
N LEU A 216 -9.50 -22.31 2.41
CA LEU A 216 -10.40 -21.36 3.09
C LEU A 216 -9.96 -19.93 2.86
N ILE A 217 -8.64 -19.64 2.96
CA ILE A 217 -8.06 -18.33 2.73
C ILE A 217 -8.29 -17.91 1.27
N ASN A 218 -8.00 -18.78 0.29
CA ASN A 218 -8.18 -18.46 -1.12
C ASN A 218 -9.66 -18.21 -1.47
N LYS A 219 -10.56 -19.02 -0.92
CA LYS A 219 -12.00 -18.82 -1.10
C LYS A 219 -12.44 -17.47 -0.55
N TYR A 220 -12.05 -17.18 0.69
CA TYR A 220 -12.41 -15.92 1.36
C TYR A 220 -11.85 -14.69 0.65
N THR A 221 -10.58 -14.72 0.25
CA THR A 221 -9.95 -13.61 -0.47
C THR A 221 -10.58 -13.40 -1.84
N GLY A 222 -10.96 -14.48 -2.54
CA GLY A 222 -11.69 -14.40 -3.80
C GLY A 222 -13.08 -13.80 -3.66
N GLU A 223 -13.86 -14.20 -2.65
CA GLU A 223 -15.20 -13.66 -2.39
C GLU A 223 -15.18 -12.18 -2.01
N HIS A 224 -14.11 -11.71 -1.35
CA HIS A 224 -13.96 -10.33 -0.89
C HIS A 224 -13.06 -9.47 -1.79
N ASN A 225 -12.56 -10.01 -2.90
CA ASN A 225 -11.61 -9.35 -3.81
C ASN A 225 -10.38 -8.80 -3.07
N ILE A 226 -9.81 -9.59 -2.15
CA ILE A 226 -8.60 -9.24 -1.40
C ILE A 226 -7.39 -9.81 -2.16
N PRO A 227 -6.49 -8.97 -2.71
CA PRO A 227 -5.27 -9.45 -3.33
C PRO A 227 -4.37 -10.15 -2.31
N LEU A 228 -3.77 -11.28 -2.70
CA LEU A 228 -2.95 -12.14 -1.85
C LEU A 228 -1.58 -12.38 -2.48
N VAL A 229 -0.54 -12.37 -1.65
CA VAL A 229 0.83 -12.80 -2.00
C VAL A 229 1.33 -13.77 -0.95
N GLU A 230 1.90 -14.90 -1.39
CA GLU A 230 2.61 -15.84 -0.55
C GLU A 230 4.10 -15.42 -0.51
N ILE A 231 4.67 -15.24 0.68
CA ILE A 231 6.05 -14.78 0.85
C ILE A 231 6.76 -15.68 1.87
N CYS A 232 7.88 -16.27 1.45
CA CYS A 232 8.81 -16.90 2.38
C CYS A 232 9.84 -15.85 2.83
N THR A 233 9.66 -15.27 4.01
CA THR A 233 10.56 -14.21 4.50
C THR A 233 12.00 -14.70 4.69
N LEU A 234 12.23 -16.00 4.94
CA LEU A 234 13.58 -16.57 5.02
C LEU A 234 14.26 -16.60 3.65
N ALA A 235 13.58 -17.08 2.61
CA ALA A 235 14.10 -17.08 1.25
C ALA A 235 14.37 -15.64 0.76
N GLU A 236 13.48 -14.69 1.05
CA GLU A 236 13.69 -13.26 0.72
C GLU A 236 14.93 -12.67 1.41
N MET A 237 15.23 -13.10 2.63
CA MET A 237 16.46 -12.70 3.33
C MET A 237 17.72 -13.22 2.62
N GLU A 238 17.67 -14.43 2.09
CA GLU A 238 18.78 -15.02 1.34
C GLU A 238 18.96 -14.32 -0.01
N ILE A 239 17.87 -14.15 -0.77
CA ILE A 239 17.85 -13.39 -2.03
C ILE A 239 18.49 -12.00 -1.85
N GLY A 240 18.11 -11.29 -0.79
CA GLY A 240 18.62 -9.94 -0.52
C GLY A 240 20.12 -9.86 -0.21
N ARG A 241 20.79 -10.99 0.02
CA ARG A 241 22.25 -11.08 0.26
C ARG A 241 23.06 -11.43 -0.98
N LEU A 242 22.39 -11.90 -2.04
CA LEU A 242 23.01 -12.30 -3.29
C LEU A 242 23.28 -11.11 -4.20
N GLU A 243 24.30 -11.24 -5.06
CA GLU A 243 24.50 -10.29 -6.14
C GLU A 243 23.36 -10.39 -7.18
N PRO A 244 23.06 -9.31 -7.93
CA PRO A 244 21.89 -9.29 -8.85
C PRO A 244 21.82 -10.44 -9.85
N GLU A 245 22.98 -10.89 -10.35
CA GLU A 245 23.07 -12.02 -11.28
C GLU A 245 22.72 -13.36 -10.61
N GLU A 246 23.06 -13.52 -9.33
CA GLU A 246 22.77 -14.72 -8.54
C GLU A 246 21.32 -14.76 -8.09
N GLN A 247 20.71 -13.59 -7.86
CA GLN A 247 19.29 -13.49 -7.46
C GLN A 247 18.36 -14.12 -8.48
N SER A 248 18.59 -13.89 -9.78
CA SER A 248 17.76 -14.44 -10.85
C SER A 248 17.83 -15.96 -10.91
N VAL A 249 19.03 -16.53 -10.73
CA VAL A 249 19.24 -17.99 -10.71
C VAL A 249 18.56 -18.61 -9.48
N PHE A 250 18.68 -17.97 -8.33
CA PHE A 250 18.06 -18.45 -7.09
C PHE A 250 16.52 -18.43 -7.16
N LEU A 251 15.94 -17.37 -7.74
CA LEU A 251 14.50 -17.30 -7.98
C LEU A 251 14.02 -18.39 -8.93
N GLU A 252 14.77 -18.68 -10.01
CA GLU A 252 14.46 -19.74 -10.97
C GLU A 252 14.51 -21.12 -10.30
N ASP A 253 15.50 -21.38 -9.44
CA ASP A 253 15.61 -22.61 -8.65
C ASP A 253 14.42 -22.82 -7.70
N LEU A 254 13.86 -21.73 -7.17
CA LEU A 254 12.64 -21.75 -6.36
C LEU A 254 11.35 -21.80 -7.19
N GLY A 255 11.43 -21.74 -8.52
CA GLY A 255 10.29 -21.69 -9.42
C GLY A 255 9.53 -20.37 -9.39
N LEU A 256 10.18 -19.28 -8.96
CA LEU A 256 9.61 -17.95 -8.85
C LEU A 256 10.09 -17.07 -10.02
N ASN A 257 9.17 -16.28 -10.59
CA ASN A 257 9.51 -15.30 -11.63
C ASN A 257 10.08 -13.99 -11.06
N GLU A 258 9.71 -13.66 -9.83
CA GLU A 258 10.15 -12.46 -9.12
C GLU A 258 10.06 -12.68 -7.60
N SER A 259 10.71 -11.81 -6.82
CA SER A 259 10.63 -11.85 -5.36
C SER A 259 9.21 -11.52 -4.87
N GLY A 260 8.78 -12.15 -3.79
CA GLY A 260 7.48 -11.85 -3.17
C GLY A 260 7.39 -10.40 -2.67
N LEU A 261 8.52 -9.81 -2.28
CA LEU A 261 8.60 -8.38 -1.91
C LEU A 261 8.31 -7.48 -3.12
N GLY A 262 8.85 -7.82 -4.29
CA GLY A 262 8.57 -7.12 -5.56
C GLY A 262 7.10 -7.23 -5.94
N GLN A 263 6.52 -8.44 -5.84
CA GLN A 263 5.09 -8.68 -6.08
C GLN A 263 4.21 -7.84 -5.15
N LEU A 264 4.52 -7.83 -3.84
CA LEU A 264 3.78 -7.04 -2.85
C LEU A 264 3.82 -5.54 -3.17
N ALA A 265 5.01 -5.00 -3.47
CA ALA A 265 5.19 -3.60 -3.80
C ALA A 265 4.38 -3.22 -5.05
N ARG A 266 4.42 -4.03 -6.11
CA ARG A 266 3.68 -3.82 -7.35
C ARG A 266 2.17 -3.94 -7.14
N MET A 267 1.72 -5.02 -6.49
CA MET A 267 0.31 -5.27 -6.19
C MET A 267 -0.33 -4.11 -5.40
N THR A 268 0.36 -3.62 -4.39
CA THR A 268 -0.13 -2.48 -3.59
C THR A 268 -0.12 -1.18 -4.40
N TYR A 269 0.89 -0.99 -5.26
CA TYR A 269 1.00 0.17 -6.13
C TYR A 269 -0.18 0.27 -7.10
N ASP A 270 -0.45 -0.82 -7.82
CA ASP A 270 -1.51 -0.88 -8.83
C ASP A 270 -2.91 -0.76 -8.22
N SER A 271 -3.14 -1.47 -7.11
CA SER A 271 -4.46 -1.47 -6.45
C SER A 271 -4.80 -0.13 -5.80
N LEU A 272 -3.82 0.69 -5.45
CA LEU A 272 -4.02 2.06 -4.96
C LEU A 272 -4.18 3.08 -6.09
N ASN A 273 -4.31 2.61 -7.34
CA ASN A 273 -4.39 3.46 -8.52
C ASN A 273 -3.21 4.44 -8.61
N LEU A 274 -2.02 3.98 -8.23
CA LEU A 274 -0.79 4.72 -8.44
C LEU A 274 -0.28 4.48 -9.86
N ILE A 275 0.39 5.46 -10.40
CA ILE A 275 1.06 5.42 -11.70
C ILE A 275 2.42 6.07 -11.58
N SER A 276 3.35 5.68 -12.45
CA SER A 276 4.66 6.27 -12.55
C SER A 276 4.76 7.17 -13.80
N PHE A 277 5.22 8.39 -13.60
CA PHE A 277 5.79 9.18 -14.69
C PHE A 277 7.29 9.34 -14.46
N PHE A 278 8.03 9.63 -15.53
CA PHE A 278 9.48 9.68 -15.49
C PHE A 278 10.01 11.06 -15.83
N THR A 279 11.10 11.43 -15.18
CA THR A 279 11.97 12.52 -15.62
C THR A 279 13.31 11.93 -16.00
N VAL A 280 13.88 12.34 -17.13
CA VAL A 280 15.13 11.82 -17.67
C VAL A 280 16.11 12.95 -17.88
N GLY A 281 17.34 12.76 -17.45
CA GLY A 281 18.45 13.70 -17.58
C GLY A 281 19.79 13.02 -17.36
N GLU A 282 20.89 13.75 -17.65
CA GLU A 282 22.25 13.25 -17.44
C GLU A 282 22.60 13.06 -15.96
N ASP A 283 22.00 13.87 -15.08
CA ASP A 283 22.26 13.77 -13.64
C ASP A 283 21.39 12.69 -12.97
N GLU A 284 20.11 12.63 -13.33
CA GLU A 284 19.18 11.68 -12.72
C GLU A 284 18.11 11.20 -13.71
N VAL A 285 17.84 9.90 -13.69
CA VAL A 285 16.62 9.30 -14.21
C VAL A 285 15.77 8.90 -13.01
N LYS A 286 14.52 9.38 -12.96
CA LYS A 286 13.68 9.20 -11.78
C LYS A 286 12.25 8.87 -12.12
N ALA A 287 11.70 7.88 -11.42
CA ALA A 287 10.28 7.55 -11.40
C ALA A 287 9.57 8.34 -10.28
N TRP A 288 8.43 8.90 -10.60
CA TRP A 288 7.59 9.68 -9.70
C TRP A 288 6.22 9.04 -9.56
N SER A 289 5.85 8.70 -8.33
CA SER A 289 4.55 8.11 -8.03
C SER A 289 3.48 9.20 -7.86
N ILE A 290 2.39 9.05 -8.58
CA ILE A 290 1.18 9.88 -8.44
C ILE A 290 -0.07 9.01 -8.54
N ARG A 291 -1.21 9.51 -8.07
CA ARG A 291 -2.50 8.84 -8.29
C ARG A 291 -2.93 9.03 -9.74
N ARG A 292 -3.52 8.00 -10.34
CA ARG A 292 -4.12 8.07 -11.69
C ARG A 292 -5.10 9.24 -11.77
N GLY A 293 -5.05 10.00 -12.85
CA GLY A 293 -5.87 11.20 -13.03
C GLY A 293 -5.28 12.48 -12.42
N THR A 294 -4.08 12.41 -11.82
CA THR A 294 -3.37 13.62 -11.35
C THR A 294 -3.01 14.50 -12.53
N SER A 295 -3.33 15.81 -12.44
CA SER A 295 -3.02 16.78 -13.51
C SER A 295 -1.52 17.10 -13.57
N ALA A 296 -1.03 17.49 -14.74
CA ALA A 296 0.38 17.83 -14.99
C ALA A 296 0.92 18.88 -14.01
N ARG A 297 0.11 19.90 -13.66
CA ARG A 297 0.50 20.90 -12.66
C ARG A 297 0.73 20.27 -11.28
N LYS A 298 -0.18 19.39 -10.82
CA LYS A 298 -0.03 18.70 -9.54
C LYS A 298 1.12 17.69 -9.57
N ALA A 299 1.34 17.04 -10.70
CA ALA A 299 2.48 16.15 -10.91
C ALA A 299 3.82 16.92 -10.82
N ALA A 300 3.89 18.13 -11.38
CA ALA A 300 5.03 19.04 -11.23
C ALA A 300 5.31 19.38 -9.76
N GLY A 301 4.25 19.53 -8.95
CA GLY A 301 4.34 19.76 -7.50
C GLY A 301 4.97 18.60 -6.72
N LYS A 302 4.94 17.38 -7.25
CA LYS A 302 5.66 16.23 -6.68
C LYS A 302 7.17 16.37 -6.79
N ILE A 303 7.64 17.09 -7.81
CA ILE A 303 9.07 17.38 -8.00
C ILE A 303 9.49 18.51 -7.08
N HIS A 304 8.80 19.66 -7.16
CA HIS A 304 9.03 20.80 -6.30
C HIS A 304 7.84 21.77 -6.33
N SER A 305 7.54 22.41 -5.19
CA SER A 305 6.44 23.38 -5.06
C SER A 305 6.59 24.58 -6.00
N ASP A 306 7.83 24.99 -6.31
CA ASP A 306 8.09 26.10 -7.22
C ASP A 306 7.73 25.76 -8.66
N ILE A 307 7.98 24.51 -9.10
CA ILE A 307 7.58 24.03 -10.43
C ILE A 307 6.05 24.01 -10.55
N GLU A 308 5.32 23.65 -9.50
CA GLU A 308 3.86 23.72 -9.49
C GLU A 308 3.36 25.16 -9.60
N ARG A 309 3.95 26.09 -8.83
CA ARG A 309 3.57 27.52 -8.84
C ARG A 309 3.88 28.19 -10.18
N GLY A 310 5.08 27.93 -10.68
CA GLY A 310 5.57 28.53 -11.94
C GLY A 310 5.20 27.73 -13.19
N PHE A 311 4.33 26.72 -13.10
CA PHE A 311 4.00 25.82 -14.22
C PHE A 311 3.53 26.59 -15.45
N ILE A 312 4.20 26.38 -16.59
CA ILE A 312 3.83 26.91 -17.90
C ILE A 312 3.24 25.82 -18.78
N ARG A 313 4.01 24.77 -19.07
CA ARG A 313 3.63 23.63 -19.90
C ARG A 313 4.43 22.38 -19.53
N ALA A 314 3.93 21.21 -19.94
CA ALA A 314 4.65 19.94 -19.88
C ALA A 314 4.97 19.47 -21.31
N GLU A 315 6.23 19.20 -21.60
CA GLU A 315 6.64 18.42 -22.78
C GLU A 315 6.53 16.95 -22.43
N VAL A 316 5.67 16.21 -23.11
CA VAL A 316 5.32 14.84 -22.78
C VAL A 316 5.50 13.94 -23.99
N PHE A 317 6.11 12.79 -23.78
CA PHE A 317 6.07 11.66 -24.68
C PHE A 317 6.00 10.36 -23.87
N HIS A 318 5.45 9.30 -24.47
CA HIS A 318 5.24 8.06 -23.75
C HIS A 318 6.45 7.13 -23.87
N TYR A 319 6.73 6.35 -22.81
CA TYR A 319 7.80 5.38 -22.75
C TYR A 319 7.81 4.41 -23.95
N ASP A 320 6.65 3.87 -24.35
CA ASP A 320 6.54 2.91 -25.43
C ASP A 320 7.13 3.44 -26.77
N PHE A 321 6.91 4.72 -27.06
CA PHE A 321 7.51 5.32 -28.27
C PHE A 321 9.03 5.40 -28.16
N LEU A 322 9.55 5.66 -26.97
CA LEU A 322 10.99 5.68 -26.77
C LEU A 322 11.61 4.28 -26.89
N GLN A 323 10.94 3.27 -26.35
CA GLN A 323 11.35 1.87 -26.46
C GLN A 323 11.37 1.40 -27.91
N GLN A 324 10.31 1.73 -28.68
CA GLN A 324 10.21 1.35 -30.11
C GLN A 324 11.23 2.05 -30.98
N LEU A 325 11.49 3.35 -30.78
CA LEU A 325 12.32 4.17 -31.65
C LEU A 325 13.78 4.27 -31.19
N GLY A 326 14.07 3.92 -29.93
CA GLY A 326 15.41 3.80 -29.35
C GLY A 326 16.09 5.13 -29.03
N SER A 327 15.52 6.29 -29.35
CA SER A 327 16.08 7.59 -28.97
C SER A 327 15.04 8.72 -28.95
N THR A 328 15.25 9.69 -28.06
CA THR A 328 14.41 10.89 -27.94
C THR A 328 14.35 11.70 -29.23
N ALA A 329 15.46 11.76 -30.00
CA ALA A 329 15.50 12.46 -31.29
C ALA A 329 14.51 11.85 -32.28
N LYS A 330 14.51 10.52 -32.44
CA LYS A 330 13.58 9.80 -33.31
C LYS A 330 12.12 9.93 -32.85
N VAL A 331 11.86 9.91 -31.53
CA VAL A 331 10.52 10.16 -30.97
C VAL A 331 10.02 11.56 -31.37
N ARG A 332 10.90 12.56 -31.38
CA ARG A 332 10.60 13.93 -31.78
C ARG A 332 10.36 14.04 -33.30
N GLU A 333 11.20 13.43 -34.09
CA GLU A 333 11.06 13.38 -35.57
C GLU A 333 9.75 12.68 -35.98
N ALA A 334 9.35 11.63 -35.27
CA ALA A 334 8.10 10.93 -35.49
C ALA A 334 6.84 11.69 -35.00
N GLY A 335 7.01 12.87 -34.38
CA GLY A 335 5.90 13.73 -33.95
C GLY A 335 5.19 13.29 -32.67
N HIS A 336 5.80 12.40 -31.86
CA HIS A 336 5.19 11.89 -30.62
C HIS A 336 5.40 12.80 -29.40
N PHE A 337 6.11 13.91 -29.54
CA PHE A 337 6.20 14.94 -28.52
C PHE A 337 4.94 15.80 -28.50
N ARG A 338 4.36 15.97 -27.34
CA ARG A 338 3.19 16.79 -27.09
C ARG A 338 3.50 17.89 -26.08
N LEU A 339 2.91 19.06 -26.31
CA LEU A 339 2.93 20.17 -25.35
C LEU A 339 1.58 20.22 -24.65
N GLU A 340 1.57 19.84 -23.38
CA GLU A 340 0.36 19.69 -22.59
C GLU A 340 0.19 20.84 -21.59
N GLY A 341 -1.07 21.17 -21.32
CA GLY A 341 -1.44 22.23 -20.38
C GLY A 341 -1.52 21.72 -18.93
N LYS A 342 -1.85 22.65 -18.01
CA LYS A 342 -1.90 22.41 -16.57
C LYS A 342 -2.88 21.30 -16.15
N ASP A 343 -3.97 21.10 -16.90
CA ASP A 343 -5.06 20.18 -16.57
C ASP A 343 -4.90 18.80 -17.27
N TYR A 344 -3.81 18.59 -18.02
CA TYR A 344 -3.52 17.32 -18.66
C TYR A 344 -3.42 16.20 -17.61
N PRO A 345 -4.27 15.14 -17.71
CA PRO A 345 -4.16 13.99 -16.82
C PRO A 345 -2.93 13.17 -17.21
N VAL A 346 -1.93 13.16 -16.35
CA VAL A 346 -0.70 12.37 -16.56
C VAL A 346 -1.04 10.89 -16.67
N LYS A 347 -0.43 10.22 -17.63
CA LYS A 347 -0.59 8.79 -17.88
C LYS A 347 0.58 8.01 -17.32
N ASP A 348 0.31 6.75 -16.98
CA ASP A 348 1.38 5.83 -16.59
C ASP A 348 2.35 5.64 -17.77
N GLY A 349 3.65 5.75 -17.51
CA GLY A 349 4.68 5.68 -18.54
C GLY A 349 4.99 6.99 -19.26
N ASP A 350 4.33 8.11 -18.93
CA ASP A 350 4.70 9.41 -19.50
C ASP A 350 6.10 9.84 -19.05
N ILE A 351 6.92 10.26 -20.01
CA ILE A 351 8.22 10.92 -19.77
C ILE A 351 7.98 12.41 -19.93
N ILE A 352 8.24 13.18 -18.87
CA ILE A 352 7.81 14.58 -18.78
C ILE A 352 8.97 15.50 -18.48
N ASN A 353 9.07 16.58 -19.26
CA ASN A 353 9.90 17.74 -18.97
C ASN A 353 9.00 18.95 -18.69
N PHE A 354 9.00 19.45 -17.46
CA PHE A 354 8.18 20.58 -17.07
C PHE A 354 8.88 21.90 -17.40
N ARG A 355 8.18 22.75 -18.13
CA ARG A 355 8.59 24.15 -18.37
C ARG A 355 7.90 25.04 -17.34
N PHE A 356 8.71 25.77 -16.58
CA PHE A 356 8.23 26.62 -15.51
C PHE A 356 9.04 27.93 -15.45
N ASN A 357 8.45 28.94 -14.82
CA ASN A 357 9.11 30.20 -14.52
C ASN A 357 8.88 30.55 -13.05
N VAL A 358 9.95 30.82 -12.31
CA VAL A 358 9.94 31.14 -10.88
C VAL A 358 10.25 32.61 -10.69
#